data_36d0439c2bc7a2dc4005faf3a1591f62
#
_entry.id   36d0439c2bc7a2dc4005faf3a1591f62
#
_cell.length_a   1.000
_cell.length_b   1.000
_cell.length_c   1.000
_cell.angle_alpha   90.00
_cell.angle_beta   90.00
_cell.angle_gamma   90.00
#
_symmetry.space_group_name_H-M   'P 1'
#
loop_
_entity.id
_entity.type
_entity.pdbx_description
1 polymer ?
#
loop_
_entity_poly.entity_id
_entity_poly.type
_entity_poly.pdbx_seq_one_letter_code
_entity_poly.pdbx_strand_id
1 'polypeptide(L)' 'MTYEGEYFYCYSLKLFKFLRMDNDISFICSGLHERTLDKFWQFKRTKELNILLDEYSRRY' A
#
# COMPACT_ATOMS: atom_id res chain seq x y z
N MET A 1 -15.46 9.94 1.10
CA MET A 1 -15.05 9.73 1.05
C MET A 1 -14.26 9.75 0.85
N THR A 2 -14.25 9.82 0.74
CA THR A 2 -13.64 9.82 0.54
C THR A 2 -12.58 9.58 0.56
N TYR A 3 -12.35 9.34 0.43
CA TYR A 3 -11.24 8.83 0.51
C TYR A 3 -10.40 9.80 0.11
N GLU A 4 -9.77 10.15 0.60
CA GLU A 4 -9.06 10.80 0.38
C GLU A 4 -8.24 10.45 -0.41
N GLY A 5 -8.26 9.77 -1.05
CA GLY A 5 -7.73 9.29 -2.16
C GLY A 5 -6.34 9.48 -2.55
N GLU A 6 -5.61 10.27 -1.88
CA GLU A 6 -4.28 10.54 -2.31
C GLU A 6 -3.26 9.55 -1.83
N TYR A 7 -3.54 8.86 -0.74
CA TYR A 7 -2.58 7.95 -0.13
C TYR A 7 -3.21 6.62 0.19
N PHE A 8 -2.41 5.60 0.09
CA PHE A 8 -2.82 4.24 0.45
C PHE A 8 -1.90 3.75 1.57
N TYR A 9 -2.49 3.25 2.63
CA TYR A 9 -1.74 2.74 3.76
C TYR A 9 -1.75 1.23 3.72
N CYS A 10 -0.58 0.63 3.59
CA CYS A 10 -0.43 -0.81 3.48
C CYS A 10 0.04 -1.37 4.81
N TYR A 11 -0.75 -2.25 5.40
CA TYR A 11 -0.41 -2.88 6.66
C TYR A 11 0.05 -4.31 6.50
N SER A 12 0.02 -4.84 5.28
CA SER A 12 0.38 -6.22 5.01
C SER A 12 1.78 -6.31 4.44
N LEU A 13 2.63 -7.10 5.06
CA LEU A 13 3.97 -7.30 4.53
C LEU A 13 3.92 -7.99 3.17
N LYS A 14 3.00 -8.93 3.00
CA LYS A 14 2.86 -9.61 1.74
C LYS A 14 2.49 -8.65 0.61
N LEU A 15 1.55 -7.76 0.87
CA LEU A 15 1.16 -6.77 -0.12
C LEU A 15 2.29 -5.78 -0.37
N PHE A 16 3.00 -5.38 0.69
CA PHE A 16 4.13 -4.48 0.53
C PHE A 16 5.17 -5.09 -0.41
N LYS A 17 5.49 -6.35 -0.22
CA LYS A 17 6.47 -7.01 -1.07
C LYS A 17 5.98 -7.07 -2.51
N PHE A 18 4.70 -7.32 -2.71
CA PHE A 18 4.15 -7.35 -4.05
C PHE A 18 4.31 -5.99 -4.73
N LEU A 19 3.99 -4.92 -4.02
CA LEU A 19 4.05 -3.58 -4.60
C LEU A 19 5.50 -3.11 -4.78
N ARG A 20 6.32 -3.31 -3.77
CA ARG A 20 7.66 -2.73 -3.77
C ARG A 20 8.67 -3.58 -4.53
N MET A 21 8.63 -4.88 -4.34
CA MET A 21 9.65 -5.76 -4.88
C MET A 21 9.27 -6.33 -6.24
N ASP A 22 8.02 -6.75 -6.39
CA ASP A 22 7.60 -7.35 -7.64
C ASP A 22 7.28 -6.31 -8.70
N ASN A 23 6.80 -5.14 -8.30
CA ASN A 23 6.33 -4.13 -9.23
C ASN A 23 7.06 -2.80 -9.11
N ASP A 24 8.05 -2.75 -8.24
CA ASP A 24 8.93 -1.59 -8.12
C ASP A 24 8.19 -0.28 -7.83
N ILE A 25 7.16 -0.34 -7.02
CA ILE A 25 6.42 0.83 -6.61
C ILE A 25 7.08 1.41 -5.37
N SER A 26 7.45 2.68 -5.42
CA SER A 26 8.07 3.33 -4.29
C SER A 26 7.04 3.72 -3.25
N PHE A 27 7.41 3.63 -1.98
CA PHE A 27 6.55 4.11 -0.92
C PHE A 27 7.10 5.44 -0.39
N ILE A 28 6.22 6.22 0.24
CA ILE A 28 6.58 7.54 0.72
C ILE A 28 7.31 7.46 2.06
N CYS A 29 6.73 6.71 2.99
CA CYS A 29 7.32 6.53 4.31
C CYS A 29 6.72 5.30 4.95
N SER A 30 7.30 4.91 6.06
CA SER A 30 6.78 3.80 6.84
C SER A 30 6.75 4.22 8.31
N GLY A 31 6.00 3.49 9.11
CA GLY A 31 5.90 3.81 10.51
C GLY A 31 5.09 2.77 11.24
N LEU A 32 4.77 3.08 12.49
CA LEU A 32 3.93 2.22 13.30
C LEU A 32 2.66 2.96 13.63
N HIS A 33 1.54 2.26 13.58
CA HIS A 33 0.29 2.85 13.96
C HIS A 33 0.33 3.19 15.45
N GLU A 34 -0.10 4.38 15.77
CA GLU A 34 0.06 4.92 17.11
C GLU A 34 -0.62 4.07 18.17
N ARG A 35 -1.78 3.51 17.85
CA ARG A 35 -2.56 2.77 18.85
C ARG A 35 -2.28 1.28 18.84
N THR A 36 -2.13 0.70 17.66
CA THR A 36 -1.96 -0.75 17.54
C THR A 36 -0.52 -1.16 17.37
N LEU A 37 0.35 -0.21 17.05
CA LEU A 37 1.77 -0.46 16.81
C LEU A 37 2.00 -1.37 15.60
N ASP A 38 1.01 -1.48 14.73
CA ASP A 38 1.17 -2.24 13.49
C ASP A 38 2.01 -1.43 12.51
N LYS A 39 2.93 -2.10 11.86
CA LYS A 39 3.76 -1.44 10.87
C LYS A 39 2.96 -1.18 9.61
N PHE A 40 3.17 -0.01 9.02
CA PHE A 40 2.50 0.33 7.78
C PHE A 40 3.48 1.02 6.85
N TRP A 41 3.13 1.01 5.56
CA TRP A 41 3.86 1.75 4.54
C TRP A 41 2.87 2.62 3.81
N GLN A 42 3.22 3.89 3.61
CA GLN A 42 2.35 4.84 2.93
C GLN A 42 2.77 4.96 1.47
N PHE A 43 1.84 4.68 0.58
CA PHE A 43 2.08 4.80 -0.86
C PHE A 43 1.25 5.94 -1.40
N LYS A 44 1.75 6.61 -2.43
CA LYS A 44 0.94 7.58 -3.12
C LYS A 44 -0.04 6.83 -4.01
N ARG A 45 -1.32 7.19 -3.91
CA ARG A 45 -2.34 6.49 -4.68
C ARG A 45 -2.32 7.00 -6.10
N THR A 46 -1.86 6.17 -7.01
CA THR A 46 -1.79 6.48 -8.42
C THR A 46 -2.66 5.49 -9.18
N LYS A 47 -2.87 5.77 -10.46
CA LYS A 47 -3.62 4.85 -11.30
C LYS A 47 -2.94 3.49 -11.35
N GLU A 48 -1.62 3.50 -11.46
CA GLU A 48 -0.86 2.26 -11.49
C GLU A 48 -1.04 1.47 -10.20
N LEU A 49 -0.99 2.16 -9.06
CA LEU A 49 -1.18 1.49 -7.78
C LEU A 49 -2.57 0.86 -7.71
N ASN A 50 -3.59 1.57 -8.16
CA ASN A 50 -4.94 1.05 -8.14
C ASN A 50 -5.06 -0.21 -8.99
N ILE A 51 -4.41 -0.23 -10.14
CA ILE A 51 -4.42 -1.40 -11.00
C ILE A 51 -3.76 -2.58 -10.29
N LEU A 52 -2.64 -2.33 -9.65
CA LEU A 52 -1.91 -3.39 -8.95
C LEU A 52 -2.69 -3.92 -7.75
N LEU A 53 -3.37 -3.04 -7.02
CA LEU A 53 -4.18 -3.47 -5.90
C LEU A 53 -5.32 -4.37 -6.37
N ASP A 54 -5.93 -4.03 -7.48
CA ASP A 54 -6.98 -4.85 -8.05
C ASP A 54 -6.43 -6.21 -8.46
N GLU A 55 -5.27 -6.23 -9.08
CA GLU A 55 -4.65 -7.47 -9.49
C GLU A 55 -4.29 -8.34 -8.29
N TYR A 56 -3.77 -7.72 -7.24
CA TYR A 56 -3.43 -8.45 -6.03
C TYR A 56 -4.67 -9.10 -5.43
N SER A 57 -5.76 -8.37 -5.42
CA SER A 57 -7.02 -8.88 -4.87
C SER A 57 -7.51 -10.10 -5.64
N ARG A 58 -7.26 -10.14 -6.93
CA ARG A 58 -7.68 -11.28 -7.75
C ARG A 58 -6.80 -12.49 -7.55
N ARG A 59 -5.53 -12.28 -7.25
CA ARG A 59 -4.59 -13.39 -7.12
C ARG A 59 -4.56 -13.97 -5.73
N TYR A 60 -4.73 -13.15 -4.76
CA TYR A 60 -4.60 -13.53 -3.37
C TYR A 60 -5.87 -13.21 -2.61
#